data_fb209c076e6431d1a00decc885ae4dbd
#
_entry.id   fb209c076e6431d1a00decc885ae4dbd
#
_cell.length_a   1.000
_cell.length_b   1.000
_cell.length_c   1.000
_cell.angle_alpha   90.00
_cell.angle_beta   90.00
_cell.angle_gamma   90.00
#
_symmetry.space_group_name_H-M   'P 1'
#
loop_
_entity.id
_entity.type
_entity.pdbx_description
1 polymer ?
#
loop_
_entity_poly.entity_id
_entity_poly.type
_entity_poly.pdbx_seq_one_letter_code
_entity_poly.pdbx_strand_id
1 'polypeptide(L)'
;IFLSLTNKNIKDSKNIISAGINASSQIKTIMKFKKINNINKTIFLIPNSDFKEEIENAISESKIKLKYTHIYEINPTELTKQIEEITMYKIRKQNIIDEIKRLENSNEQNKEKKINRLKKRDTLGGINFDSVIVSDFEESLKSVFTSLLYTDVSPQRVYYITLNQWFDESFLKEESLQPLYFPSINKENFDEFINYYKKIYNENPNQLSF
;
A
#
# COMPACT_ATOMS: atom_id res chain seq x y z
N ILE A 1 -7.00 1.05 37.18
CA ILE A 1 -6.33 0.96 35.88
C ILE A 1 -7.08 -0.07 35.04
N PHE A 2 -7.51 0.30 33.86
CA PHE A 2 -8.21 -0.61 32.93
C PHE A 2 -7.28 -0.93 31.76
N LEU A 3 -7.22 -2.18 31.36
CA LEU A 3 -6.54 -2.63 30.16
C LEU A 3 -7.57 -2.71 29.03
N SER A 4 -7.33 -1.98 27.95
CA SER A 4 -8.17 -2.03 26.74
C SER A 4 -7.40 -2.69 25.59
N LEU A 5 -7.97 -3.75 25.06
CA LEU A 5 -7.43 -4.49 23.92
C LEU A 5 -8.00 -3.88 22.62
N THR A 6 -7.73 -2.61 22.36
CA THR A 6 -8.20 -1.91 21.17
C THR A 6 -7.05 -1.31 20.38
N ASN A 7 -7.16 -1.34 19.05
CA ASN A 7 -6.25 -0.64 18.14
C ASN A 7 -6.57 0.85 18.00
N LYS A 8 -7.69 1.31 18.57
CA LYS A 8 -8.07 2.73 18.55
C LYS A 8 -7.27 3.52 19.56
N ASN A 9 -6.89 4.75 19.19
CA ASN A 9 -6.32 5.70 20.12
C ASN A 9 -7.37 6.12 21.15
N ILE A 10 -7.17 5.75 22.41
CA ILE A 10 -7.99 6.22 23.52
C ILE A 10 -7.38 7.51 24.01
N LYS A 11 -8.03 8.65 23.67
CA LYS A 11 -7.59 9.96 24.14
C LYS A 11 -7.89 10.12 25.65
N ASP A 12 -6.89 10.61 26.39
CA ASP A 12 -7.01 11.23 27.71
C ASP A 12 -7.65 10.43 28.86
N SER A 13 -7.30 9.16 28.99
CA SER A 13 -7.63 8.47 30.23
C SER A 13 -6.37 8.06 30.99
N LYS A 14 -6.10 8.72 32.10
CA LYS A 14 -4.98 8.39 33.03
C LYS A 14 -5.08 6.97 33.60
N ASN A 15 -6.22 6.33 33.46
CA ASN A 15 -6.52 5.02 34.04
C ASN A 15 -6.69 3.90 33.01
N ILE A 16 -6.49 4.17 31.70
CA ILE A 16 -6.62 3.16 30.66
C ILE A 16 -5.24 2.92 29.99
N ILE A 17 -4.85 1.66 29.92
CA ILE A 17 -3.72 1.21 29.14
C ILE A 17 -4.28 0.57 27.86
N SER A 18 -3.96 1.13 26.70
CA SER A 18 -4.26 0.51 25.40
C SER A 18 -3.13 -0.45 25.02
N ALA A 19 -3.45 -1.71 24.80
CA ALA A 19 -2.50 -2.76 24.43
C ALA A 19 -2.53 -3.09 22.92
N GLY A 20 -3.39 -2.45 22.14
CA GLY A 20 -3.48 -2.67 20.69
C GLY A 20 -2.40 -1.94 19.88
N ILE A 21 -2.15 -2.43 18.67
CA ILE A 21 -1.25 -1.80 17.71
C ILE A 21 -2.05 -0.77 16.90
N ASN A 22 -1.95 0.51 17.25
CA ASN A 22 -2.67 1.58 16.56
C ASN A 22 -2.01 2.00 15.23
N ALA A 23 -2.75 2.72 14.41
CA ALA A 23 -2.28 3.20 13.10
C ALA A 23 -1.00 4.06 13.21
N SER A 24 -0.88 4.90 14.25
CA SER A 24 0.30 5.74 14.48
C SER A 24 1.58 4.92 14.68
N SER A 25 1.52 3.83 15.46
CA SER A 25 2.67 2.93 15.67
C SER A 25 3.07 2.18 14.40
N GLN A 26 2.09 1.77 13.62
CA GLN A 26 2.31 1.12 12.32
C GLN A 26 3.00 2.08 11.33
N ILE A 27 2.51 3.32 11.21
CA ILE A 27 3.10 4.34 10.34
C ILE A 27 4.53 4.66 10.80
N LYS A 28 4.83 4.73 12.10
CA LYS A 28 6.20 4.90 12.60
C LYS A 28 7.12 3.74 12.19
N THR A 29 6.61 2.52 12.14
CA THR A 29 7.35 1.36 11.64
C THR A 29 7.60 1.48 10.13
N ILE A 30 6.60 1.89 9.36
CA ILE A 30 6.75 2.17 7.92
C ILE A 30 7.79 3.29 7.69
N MET A 31 7.83 4.32 8.53
CA MET A 31 8.86 5.36 8.44
C MET A 31 10.28 4.82 8.59
N LYS A 32 10.50 3.89 9.52
CA LYS A 32 11.79 3.21 9.68
C LYS A 32 12.15 2.41 8.43
N PHE A 33 11.20 1.65 7.90
CA PHE A 33 11.36 0.90 6.65
C PHE A 33 11.73 1.82 5.48
N LYS A 34 11.02 2.93 5.31
CA LYS A 34 11.32 3.95 4.28
C LYS A 34 12.74 4.47 4.40
N LYS A 35 13.19 4.77 5.62
CA LYS A 35 14.55 5.28 5.88
C LYS A 35 15.62 4.24 5.50
N ILE A 36 15.41 2.98 5.86
CA ILE A 36 16.35 1.88 5.56
C ILE A 36 16.47 1.65 4.05
N ASN A 37 15.36 1.75 3.32
CA ASN A 37 15.30 1.51 1.88
C ASN A 37 15.47 2.78 1.02
N ASN A 38 15.83 3.92 1.61
CA ASN A 38 16.01 5.21 0.92
C ASN A 38 14.78 5.66 0.10
N ILE A 39 13.57 5.36 0.60
CA ILE A 39 12.31 5.72 -0.04
C ILE A 39 11.96 7.18 0.26
N ASN A 40 11.89 8.03 -0.77
CA ASN A 40 11.76 9.47 -0.61
C ASN A 40 10.40 10.03 -1.03
N LYS A 41 9.81 9.49 -2.11
CA LYS A 41 8.57 10.01 -2.72
C LYS A 41 7.42 9.06 -2.45
N THR A 42 6.84 9.15 -1.27
CA THR A 42 5.72 8.31 -0.84
C THR A 42 4.39 9.04 -1.00
N ILE A 43 3.43 8.39 -1.61
CA ILE A 43 2.03 8.80 -1.56
C ILE A 43 1.28 7.93 -0.55
N PHE A 44 0.22 8.49 0.04
CA PHE A 44 -0.63 7.78 0.99
C PHE A 44 -2.08 7.82 0.49
N LEU A 45 -2.67 6.66 0.25
CA LEU A 45 -4.03 6.48 -0.21
C LEU A 45 -4.91 6.10 0.98
N ILE A 46 -5.96 6.88 1.21
CA ILE A 46 -6.89 6.73 2.33
C ILE A 46 -8.28 6.50 1.76
N PRO A 47 -9.00 5.42 2.12
CA PRO A 47 -10.38 5.25 1.69
C PRO A 47 -11.29 6.28 2.34
N ASN A 48 -12.29 6.76 1.61
CA ASN A 48 -13.34 7.61 2.15
C ASN A 48 -14.32 6.74 2.97
N SER A 49 -13.95 6.45 4.21
CA SER A 49 -14.63 5.54 5.13
C SER A 49 -14.63 6.08 6.56
N ASP A 50 -15.32 5.40 7.46
CA ASP A 50 -15.45 5.80 8.87
C ASP A 50 -14.11 5.90 9.63
N PHE A 51 -13.08 5.19 9.21
CA PHE A 51 -11.76 5.25 9.85
C PHE A 51 -10.79 6.26 9.22
N LYS A 52 -11.23 7.02 8.21
CA LYS A 52 -10.42 8.06 7.55
C LYS A 52 -9.79 9.04 8.54
N GLU A 53 -10.61 9.57 9.46
CA GLU A 53 -10.15 10.56 10.46
C GLU A 53 -9.06 9.96 11.36
N GLU A 54 -9.19 8.70 11.75
CA GLU A 54 -8.17 8.00 12.55
C GLU A 54 -6.83 7.92 11.80
N ILE A 55 -6.86 7.61 10.51
CA ILE A 55 -5.65 7.54 9.68
C ILE A 55 -5.02 8.92 9.49
N GLU A 56 -5.81 9.96 9.20
CA GLU A 56 -5.31 11.34 9.06
C GLU A 56 -4.65 11.82 10.37
N ASN A 57 -5.24 11.54 11.51
CA ASN A 57 -4.66 11.83 12.82
C ASN A 57 -3.34 11.06 13.03
N ALA A 58 -3.30 9.77 12.70
CA ALA A 58 -2.10 8.95 12.82
C ALA A 58 -0.96 9.42 11.91
N ILE A 59 -1.26 9.88 10.69
CA ILE A 59 -0.29 10.50 9.79
C ILE A 59 0.29 11.77 10.43
N SER A 60 -0.57 12.63 10.96
CA SER A 60 -0.18 13.88 11.63
C SER A 60 0.70 13.61 12.85
N GLU A 61 0.31 12.70 13.73
CA GLU A 61 1.06 12.31 14.93
C GLU A 61 2.42 11.68 14.61
N SER A 62 2.49 10.87 13.58
CA SER A 62 3.72 10.18 13.18
C SER A 62 4.74 11.13 12.55
N LYS A 63 4.31 12.28 12.01
CA LYS A 63 5.13 13.23 11.24
C LYS A 63 5.82 12.59 10.03
N ILE A 64 5.19 11.59 9.42
CA ILE A 64 5.73 10.94 8.22
C ILE A 64 5.82 11.94 7.07
N LYS A 65 6.97 11.97 6.39
CA LYS A 65 7.13 12.79 5.18
C LYS A 65 6.48 12.09 4.00
N LEU A 66 5.41 12.67 3.50
CA LEU A 66 4.68 12.23 2.33
C LEU A 66 4.83 13.26 1.21
N LYS A 67 4.77 12.79 -0.01
CA LYS A 67 4.65 13.67 -1.18
C LYS A 67 3.28 14.33 -1.21
N TYR A 68 2.24 13.52 -1.03
CA TYR A 68 0.86 13.94 -0.78
C TYR A 68 0.03 12.76 -0.22
N THR A 69 -1.12 13.08 0.31
CA THR A 69 -2.19 12.14 0.66
C THR A 69 -3.32 12.29 -0.36
N HIS A 70 -3.99 11.19 -0.67
CA HIS A 70 -5.18 11.20 -1.52
C HIS A 70 -6.28 10.36 -0.87
N ILE A 71 -7.47 10.96 -0.75
CA ILE A 71 -8.66 10.26 -0.28
C ILE A 71 -9.39 9.75 -1.51
N TYR A 72 -9.62 8.45 -1.56
CA TYR A 72 -10.26 7.82 -2.72
C TYR A 72 -11.64 7.27 -2.36
N GLU A 73 -12.51 7.21 -3.38
CA GLU A 73 -13.82 6.60 -3.27
C GLU A 73 -13.72 5.09 -3.41
N ILE A 74 -14.44 4.35 -2.55
CA ILE A 74 -14.40 2.88 -2.50
C ILE A 74 -15.06 2.26 -3.75
N ASN A 75 -15.93 3.00 -4.45
CA ASN A 75 -16.54 2.52 -5.69
C ASN A 75 -15.45 2.19 -6.73
N PRO A 76 -15.38 0.93 -7.26
CA PRO A 76 -14.28 0.50 -8.13
C PRO A 76 -14.10 1.34 -9.41
N THR A 77 -15.20 1.87 -9.98
CA THR A 77 -15.14 2.68 -11.19
C THR A 77 -14.49 4.04 -10.91
N GLU A 78 -14.89 4.69 -9.83
CA GLU A 78 -14.33 5.97 -9.41
C GLU A 78 -12.89 5.81 -8.92
N LEU A 79 -12.63 4.76 -8.15
CA LEU A 79 -11.28 4.39 -7.71
C LEU A 79 -10.32 4.26 -8.90
N THR A 80 -10.70 3.50 -9.94
CA THR A 80 -9.84 3.31 -11.12
C THR A 80 -9.55 4.63 -11.81
N LYS A 81 -10.52 5.51 -11.98
CA LYS A 81 -10.32 6.85 -12.56
C LYS A 81 -9.33 7.69 -11.73
N GLN A 82 -9.50 7.69 -10.41
CA GLN A 82 -8.60 8.42 -9.50
C GLN A 82 -7.17 7.88 -9.55
N ILE A 83 -7.00 6.56 -9.63
CA ILE A 83 -5.68 5.94 -9.80
C ILE A 83 -5.08 6.26 -11.17
N GLU A 84 -5.87 6.31 -12.26
CA GLU A 84 -5.40 6.79 -13.57
C GLU A 84 -4.83 8.22 -13.50
N GLU A 85 -5.49 9.10 -12.78
CA GLU A 85 -5.05 10.49 -12.58
C GLU A 85 -3.76 10.56 -11.76
N ILE A 86 -3.72 9.90 -10.60
CA ILE A 86 -2.55 9.85 -9.70
C ILE A 86 -1.31 9.31 -10.42
N THR A 87 -1.50 8.31 -11.26
CA THR A 87 -0.42 7.65 -12.01
C THR A 87 -0.11 8.33 -13.33
N MET A 88 -0.85 9.36 -13.72
CA MET A 88 -0.77 10.02 -15.02
C MET A 88 -0.90 9.03 -16.20
N TYR A 89 -1.72 7.99 -16.03
CA TYR A 89 -1.80 6.86 -16.95
C TYR A 89 -2.11 7.28 -18.39
N LYS A 90 -3.08 8.16 -18.60
CA LYS A 90 -3.46 8.66 -19.92
C LYS A 90 -2.30 9.36 -20.64
N ILE A 91 -1.56 10.19 -19.92
CA ILE A 91 -0.38 10.89 -20.46
C ILE A 91 0.71 9.87 -20.81
N ARG A 92 0.99 8.92 -19.92
CA ARG A 92 2.02 7.89 -20.13
C ARG A 92 1.65 6.96 -21.28
N LYS A 93 0.37 6.69 -21.48
CA LYS A 93 -0.15 5.93 -22.63
C LYS A 93 -0.01 6.72 -23.93
N GLN A 94 -0.33 8.02 -23.91
CA GLN A 94 -0.15 8.89 -25.06
C GLN A 94 1.33 9.00 -25.48
N ASN A 95 2.25 9.07 -24.52
CA ASN A 95 3.69 9.12 -24.78
C ASN A 95 4.21 7.92 -25.62
N ILE A 96 3.65 6.71 -25.44
CA ILE A 96 3.99 5.56 -26.29
C ILE A 96 3.57 5.82 -27.74
N ILE A 97 2.35 6.30 -27.94
CA ILE A 97 1.78 6.55 -29.27
C ILE A 97 2.64 7.60 -29.98
N ASP A 98 2.97 8.67 -29.27
CA ASP A 98 3.76 9.77 -29.83
C ASP A 98 5.19 9.34 -30.15
N GLU A 99 5.81 8.53 -29.29
CA GLU A 99 7.16 8.01 -29.53
C GLU A 99 7.20 7.02 -30.70
N ILE A 100 6.19 6.17 -30.86
CA ILE A 100 6.07 5.28 -32.03
C ILE A 100 5.95 6.11 -33.30
N LYS A 101 5.07 7.10 -33.33
CA LYS A 101 4.92 8.02 -34.50
C LYS A 101 6.23 8.76 -34.79
N ARG A 102 6.93 9.25 -33.76
CA ARG A 102 8.23 9.88 -33.93
C ARG A 102 9.25 8.97 -34.61
N LEU A 103 9.32 7.70 -34.15
CA LEU A 103 10.23 6.69 -34.71
C LEU A 103 9.85 6.31 -36.14
N GLU A 104 8.57 6.17 -36.46
CA GLU A 104 8.09 5.86 -37.81
C GLU A 104 8.54 6.92 -38.82
N ASN A 105 8.51 8.20 -38.41
CA ASN A 105 8.92 9.34 -39.24
C ASN A 105 10.43 9.64 -39.16
N SER A 106 11.22 8.87 -38.41
CA SER A 106 12.65 9.08 -38.24
C SER A 106 13.46 8.23 -39.22
N ASN A 107 14.71 8.65 -39.48
CA ASN A 107 15.70 7.84 -40.20
C ASN A 107 16.63 7.07 -39.25
N GLU A 108 16.20 6.83 -38.01
CA GLU A 108 17.01 6.15 -37.00
C GLU A 108 17.33 4.69 -37.40
N GLN A 109 18.59 4.30 -37.22
CA GLN A 109 18.96 2.89 -37.33
C GLN A 109 18.22 2.06 -36.30
N ASN A 110 17.75 0.86 -36.67
CA ASN A 110 17.02 -0.06 -35.78
C ASN A 110 15.65 0.47 -35.28
N LYS A 111 15.01 1.43 -35.99
CA LYS A 111 13.69 1.94 -35.62
C LYS A 111 12.65 0.85 -35.43
N GLU A 112 12.62 -0.16 -36.29
CA GLU A 112 11.69 -1.29 -36.20
C GLU A 112 11.84 -2.08 -34.88
N LYS A 113 13.09 -2.34 -34.47
CA LYS A 113 13.35 -2.98 -33.17
C LYS A 113 12.85 -2.14 -31.99
N LYS A 114 13.04 -0.80 -32.07
CA LYS A 114 12.57 0.12 -31.03
C LYS A 114 11.05 0.16 -30.97
N ILE A 115 10.39 0.28 -32.13
CA ILE A 115 8.93 0.25 -32.24
C ILE A 115 8.37 -1.06 -31.70
N ASN A 116 8.94 -2.21 -32.06
CA ASN A 116 8.50 -3.52 -31.58
C ASN A 116 8.65 -3.68 -30.05
N ARG A 117 9.66 -3.03 -29.44
CA ARG A 117 9.80 -2.98 -27.97
C ARG A 117 8.75 -2.09 -27.33
N LEU A 118 8.43 -0.94 -27.93
CA LEU A 118 7.41 -0.03 -27.44
C LEU A 118 6.02 -0.64 -27.53
N LYS A 119 5.68 -1.34 -28.61
CA LYS A 119 4.39 -2.05 -28.78
C LYS A 119 4.14 -3.14 -27.73
N LYS A 120 5.17 -3.59 -27.01
CA LYS A 120 5.04 -4.54 -25.89
C LYS A 120 4.84 -3.88 -24.54
N ARG A 121 4.79 -2.55 -24.48
CA ARG A 121 4.63 -1.77 -23.24
C ARG A 121 3.28 -1.10 -23.24
N ASP A 122 2.68 -0.98 -22.08
CA ASP A 122 1.42 -0.26 -21.90
C ASP A 122 1.64 1.25 -21.77
N THR A 123 2.73 1.67 -21.15
CA THR A 123 3.01 3.07 -20.87
C THR A 123 4.47 3.45 -21.11
N LEU A 124 4.71 4.72 -21.42
CA LEU A 124 6.05 5.31 -21.52
C LEU A 124 6.15 6.53 -20.60
N GLY A 125 7.23 6.57 -19.82
CA GLY A 125 7.50 7.63 -18.86
C GLY A 125 7.56 7.12 -17.41
N GLY A 126 8.12 7.95 -16.56
CA GLY A 126 8.27 7.67 -15.14
C GLY A 126 7.00 7.95 -14.34
N ILE A 127 6.88 7.27 -13.22
CA ILE A 127 5.94 7.60 -12.16
C ILE A 127 6.63 8.59 -11.23
N ASN A 128 5.89 9.52 -10.66
CA ASN A 128 6.47 10.58 -9.84
C ASN A 128 6.59 10.21 -8.33
N PHE A 129 6.37 8.94 -7.98
CA PHE A 129 6.54 8.40 -6.63
C PHE A 129 7.25 7.04 -6.68
N ASP A 130 7.90 6.66 -5.59
CA ASP A 130 8.65 5.43 -5.42
C ASP A 130 7.98 4.44 -4.46
N SER A 131 6.98 4.90 -3.73
CA SER A 131 6.16 4.05 -2.87
C SER A 131 4.73 4.56 -2.72
N VAL A 132 3.83 3.64 -2.47
CA VAL A 132 2.43 3.89 -2.14
C VAL A 132 2.09 3.18 -0.84
N ILE A 133 1.52 3.92 0.12
CA ILE A 133 0.93 3.37 1.34
C ILE A 133 -0.58 3.38 1.15
N VAL A 134 -1.24 2.26 1.40
CA VAL A 134 -2.70 2.12 1.32
C VAL A 134 -3.21 1.69 2.69
N SER A 135 -4.11 2.49 3.28
CA SER A 135 -4.74 2.18 4.56
C SER A 135 -6.10 1.52 4.38
N ASP A 136 -6.13 0.41 3.69
CA ASP A 136 -7.36 -0.35 3.44
C ASP A 136 -7.14 -1.84 3.73
N PHE A 137 -8.21 -2.63 3.65
CA PHE A 137 -8.22 -4.02 4.04
C PHE A 137 -8.98 -4.86 3.01
N GLU A 138 -8.73 -6.18 3.03
CA GLU A 138 -9.48 -7.18 2.27
C GLU A 138 -9.65 -6.83 0.78
N GLU A 139 -10.84 -7.05 0.23
CA GLU A 139 -11.14 -6.84 -1.19
C GLU A 139 -11.00 -5.38 -1.64
N SER A 140 -11.23 -4.42 -0.75
CA SER A 140 -11.04 -3.00 -1.06
C SER A 140 -9.56 -2.69 -1.31
N LEU A 141 -8.66 -3.16 -0.44
CA LEU A 141 -7.23 -3.05 -0.63
C LEU A 141 -6.76 -3.72 -1.93
N LYS A 142 -7.29 -4.91 -2.24
CA LYS A 142 -7.01 -5.62 -3.48
C LYS A 142 -7.43 -4.81 -4.71
N SER A 143 -8.58 -4.15 -4.64
CA SER A 143 -9.07 -3.29 -5.71
C SER A 143 -8.13 -2.11 -6.00
N VAL A 144 -7.57 -1.49 -4.95
CA VAL A 144 -6.58 -0.41 -5.10
C VAL A 144 -5.32 -0.91 -5.82
N PHE A 145 -4.75 -2.01 -5.35
CA PHE A 145 -3.52 -2.55 -5.95
C PHE A 145 -3.75 -3.08 -7.37
N THR A 146 -4.91 -3.68 -7.64
CA THR A 146 -5.29 -4.08 -9.00
C THR A 146 -5.41 -2.87 -9.94
N SER A 147 -5.99 -1.76 -9.45
CA SER A 147 -6.06 -0.51 -10.23
C SER A 147 -4.67 0.10 -10.48
N LEU A 148 -3.74 -0.02 -9.53
CA LEU A 148 -2.34 0.38 -9.74
C LEU A 148 -1.66 -0.50 -10.80
N LEU A 149 -1.85 -1.82 -10.75
CA LEU A 149 -1.34 -2.74 -11.78
C LEU A 149 -1.91 -2.41 -13.17
N TYR A 150 -3.23 -2.17 -13.25
CA TYR A 150 -3.89 -1.76 -14.49
C TYR A 150 -3.26 -0.50 -15.09
N THR A 151 -2.80 0.42 -14.27
CA THR A 151 -2.13 1.65 -14.72
C THR A 151 -0.61 1.48 -14.92
N ASP A 152 -0.11 0.25 -15.06
CA ASP A 152 1.32 -0.07 -15.23
C ASP A 152 2.20 0.48 -14.09
N VAL A 153 1.69 0.39 -12.86
CA VAL A 153 2.42 0.67 -11.63
C VAL A 153 2.54 -0.64 -10.86
N SER A 154 3.60 -1.40 -11.12
CA SER A 154 3.80 -2.72 -10.52
C SER A 154 4.62 -2.66 -9.22
N PRO A 155 4.51 -3.68 -8.34
CA PRO A 155 5.29 -3.75 -7.11
C PRO A 155 6.80 -3.94 -7.33
N GLN A 156 7.23 -4.29 -8.55
CA GLN A 156 8.64 -4.32 -8.94
C GLN A 156 9.21 -2.92 -9.23
N ARG A 157 8.36 -1.92 -9.42
CA ARG A 157 8.74 -0.54 -9.76
C ARG A 157 8.48 0.43 -8.62
N VAL A 158 7.51 0.14 -7.77
CA VAL A 158 7.03 0.99 -6.67
C VAL A 158 6.81 0.12 -5.44
N TYR A 159 7.28 0.53 -4.29
CA TYR A 159 7.01 -0.18 -3.04
C TYR A 159 5.51 -0.13 -2.71
N TYR A 160 4.86 -1.28 -2.72
CA TYR A 160 3.50 -1.45 -2.22
C TYR A 160 3.55 -1.67 -0.71
N ILE A 161 2.96 -0.75 0.04
CA ILE A 161 2.98 -0.77 1.49
C ILE A 161 1.54 -0.66 1.99
N THR A 162 1.17 -1.47 2.97
CA THR A 162 -0.14 -1.38 3.62
C THR A 162 0.03 -1.36 5.14
N LEU A 163 -1.06 -1.12 5.85
CA LEU A 163 -1.11 -1.35 7.29
C LEU A 163 -1.17 -2.85 7.57
N ASN A 164 -1.27 -3.23 8.83
CA ASN A 164 -1.18 -4.62 9.25
C ASN A 164 -2.23 -5.53 8.59
N GLN A 165 -1.77 -6.53 7.82
CA GLN A 165 -2.58 -7.52 7.10
C GLN A 165 -2.29 -8.95 7.54
N TRP A 166 -1.65 -9.15 8.66
CA TRP A 166 -1.07 -10.41 9.10
C TRP A 166 -2.04 -11.58 9.31
N PHE A 167 -3.35 -11.33 9.20
CA PHE A 167 -4.36 -12.38 9.25
C PHE A 167 -4.96 -12.73 7.89
N ASP A 168 -4.72 -11.93 6.87
CA ASP A 168 -5.19 -12.22 5.53
C ASP A 168 -4.07 -12.86 4.69
N GLU A 169 -3.93 -14.18 4.83
CA GLU A 169 -2.97 -14.94 4.03
C GLU A 169 -3.30 -14.93 2.53
N SER A 170 -4.51 -14.54 2.12
CA SER A 170 -4.92 -14.49 0.70
C SER A 170 -4.04 -13.53 -0.07
N PHE A 171 -3.71 -12.37 0.52
CA PHE A 171 -2.79 -11.39 -0.07
C PHE A 171 -1.38 -11.91 -0.27
N LEU A 172 -0.91 -12.77 0.64
CA LEU A 172 0.43 -13.35 0.53
C LEU A 172 0.55 -14.35 -0.62
N LYS A 173 -0.57 -14.91 -1.06
CA LYS A 173 -0.67 -15.87 -2.17
C LYS A 173 -0.89 -15.19 -3.54
N GLU A 174 -1.21 -13.89 -3.56
CA GLU A 174 -1.44 -13.13 -4.78
C GLU A 174 -0.09 -12.68 -5.39
N GLU A 175 0.47 -13.50 -6.27
CA GLU A 175 1.80 -13.26 -6.86
C GLU A 175 1.91 -11.91 -7.58
N SER A 176 0.83 -11.44 -8.22
CA SER A 176 0.81 -10.18 -8.96
C SER A 176 1.02 -8.95 -8.08
N LEU A 177 0.70 -9.05 -6.78
CA LEU A 177 0.86 -7.98 -5.79
C LEU A 177 2.18 -8.05 -5.02
N GLN A 178 3.02 -9.05 -5.27
CA GLN A 178 4.27 -9.22 -4.55
C GLN A 178 5.44 -8.47 -5.22
N PRO A 179 6.37 -7.89 -4.43
CA PRO A 179 6.38 -7.87 -2.96
C PRO A 179 5.43 -6.83 -2.36
N LEU A 180 4.64 -7.23 -1.36
CA LEU A 180 3.80 -6.38 -0.54
C LEU A 180 4.42 -6.24 0.86
N TYR A 181 4.55 -5.02 1.37
CA TYR A 181 5.16 -4.71 2.66
C TYR A 181 4.12 -4.22 3.66
N PHE A 182 4.19 -4.69 4.87
CA PHE A 182 3.34 -4.22 5.97
C PHE A 182 4.06 -4.36 7.32
N PRO A 183 3.75 -3.49 8.30
CA PRO A 183 4.25 -3.65 9.65
C PRO A 183 3.63 -4.90 10.29
N SER A 184 4.46 -5.73 10.89
CA SER A 184 4.03 -6.95 11.54
C SER A 184 4.76 -7.13 12.87
N ILE A 185 4.22 -8.00 13.69
CA ILE A 185 4.89 -8.56 14.86
C ILE A 185 5.90 -9.63 14.42
N ASN A 186 6.73 -10.07 15.34
CA ASN A 186 7.61 -11.20 15.09
C ASN A 186 6.78 -12.48 14.86
N LYS A 187 6.89 -13.05 13.66
CA LYS A 187 6.11 -14.21 13.26
C LYS A 187 6.42 -15.44 14.10
N GLU A 188 7.68 -15.68 14.44
CA GLU A 188 8.09 -16.84 15.25
C GLU A 188 7.44 -16.79 16.63
N ASN A 189 7.50 -15.64 17.31
CA ASN A 189 6.84 -15.46 18.59
C ASN A 189 5.33 -15.64 18.51
N PHE A 190 4.73 -15.21 17.40
CA PHE A 190 3.29 -15.36 17.18
C PHE A 190 2.91 -16.83 16.95
N ASP A 191 3.67 -17.56 16.16
CA ASP A 191 3.44 -18.99 15.91
C ASP A 191 3.61 -19.80 17.20
N GLU A 192 4.62 -19.48 18.03
CA GLU A 192 4.79 -20.08 19.36
C GLU A 192 3.60 -19.78 20.28
N PHE A 193 3.13 -18.53 20.29
CA PHE A 193 1.96 -18.13 21.07
C PHE A 193 0.70 -18.89 20.63
N ILE A 194 0.43 -19.01 19.33
CA ILE A 194 -0.69 -19.78 18.80
C ILE A 194 -0.64 -21.23 19.29
N ASN A 195 0.52 -21.86 19.18
CA ASN A 195 0.70 -23.25 19.57
C ASN A 195 0.48 -23.44 21.08
N TYR A 196 0.98 -22.52 21.89
CA TYR A 196 0.78 -22.53 23.34
C TYR A 196 -0.69 -22.30 23.71
N TYR A 197 -1.35 -21.32 23.09
CA TYR A 197 -2.76 -21.00 23.33
C TYR A 197 -3.67 -22.19 22.99
N LYS A 198 -3.47 -22.80 21.80
CA LYS A 198 -4.20 -24.01 21.39
C LYS A 198 -4.04 -25.15 22.37
N LYS A 199 -2.84 -25.34 22.89
CA LYS A 199 -2.56 -26.43 23.88
C LYS A 199 -3.34 -26.25 25.18
N ILE A 200 -3.58 -25.01 25.60
CA ILE A 200 -4.29 -24.71 26.85
C ILE A 200 -5.80 -24.66 26.64
N TYR A 201 -6.25 -23.98 25.57
CA TYR A 201 -7.67 -23.65 25.40
C TYR A 201 -8.37 -24.47 24.33
N ASN A 202 -7.63 -25.28 23.56
CA ASN A 202 -8.12 -26.05 22.42
C ASN A 202 -8.83 -25.21 21.34
N GLU A 203 -8.47 -23.90 21.24
CA GLU A 203 -9.02 -22.91 20.33
C GLU A 203 -7.90 -22.07 19.71
N ASN A 204 -8.21 -21.37 18.61
CA ASN A 204 -7.31 -20.37 18.07
C ASN A 204 -7.42 -19.07 18.88
N PRO A 205 -6.30 -18.38 19.13
CA PRO A 205 -6.34 -17.07 19.78
C PRO A 205 -7.03 -16.04 18.87
N ASN A 206 -7.69 -15.07 19.49
CA ASN A 206 -8.15 -13.88 18.79
C ASN A 206 -6.95 -12.99 18.44
N GLN A 207 -7.07 -12.18 17.39
CA GLN A 207 -6.08 -11.19 16.96
C GLN A 207 -5.56 -10.29 18.09
N LEU A 208 -6.45 -9.91 19.01
CA LEU A 208 -6.12 -9.02 20.12
C LEU A 208 -5.51 -9.75 21.33
N SER A 209 -5.35 -11.07 21.24
CA SER A 209 -4.83 -11.89 22.36
C SER A 209 -3.31 -11.92 22.41
N PHE A 210 -2.62 -11.46 21.38
CA PHE A 210 -1.15 -11.36 21.28
C PHE A 210 -0.72 -9.90 21.45
#